data_94356abc93a7cf03e69c5bc5eeb7fc58
#
_entry.id   94356abc93a7cf03e69c5bc5eeb7fc58
#
_cell.length_a   1.000
_cell.length_b   1.000
_cell.length_c   1.000
_cell.angle_alpha   90.00
_cell.angle_beta   90.00
_cell.angle_gamma   90.00
#
_symmetry.space_group_name_H-M   'P 1'
#
loop_
_entity.id
_entity.type
_entity.pdbx_description
1 polymer ?
#
loop_
_entity_poly.entity_id
_entity_poly.type
_entity_poly.pdbx_seq_one_letter_code
_entity_poly.pdbx_strand_id
1 'polypeptide(L)'
;AELDPEDENAPAVIRECKAEIRKRQCSRKKKAKFVPGDTPFEGFDLTNFWDDNWYALKEYVSDPPSDELIASVEEELGYKLPAAYIWLMKQHNGGIPVNTCYPCDEPTCWAEDHVAITGIFSIGREKSYSLCGELGSQFMIDEWEYPAIGVAICDCPSAGHDMIFLDYRACGSQGE
;
A
#
# COMPACT_ATOMS: atom_id res chain seq x y z
N ALA A 1 18.55 -21.83 -7.89
CA ALA A 1 17.69 -22.88 -8.44
C ALA A 1 16.26 -22.38 -8.22
N GLU A 2 15.58 -22.01 -9.29
CA GLU A 2 14.16 -21.68 -9.26
C GLU A 2 13.39 -22.90 -8.74
N LEU A 3 12.67 -22.75 -7.66
CA LEU A 3 11.74 -23.76 -7.16
C LEU A 3 10.50 -23.71 -8.04
N ASP A 4 10.24 -24.79 -8.77
CA ASP A 4 9.05 -24.98 -9.59
C ASP A 4 7.80 -24.84 -8.71
N PRO A 5 6.85 -23.94 -9.06
CA PRO A 5 5.62 -23.76 -8.28
C PRO A 5 4.73 -25.01 -8.21
N GLU A 6 5.03 -26.07 -8.94
CA GLU A 6 4.32 -27.37 -8.92
C GLU A 6 5.14 -28.48 -8.25
N ASP A 7 6.20 -28.17 -7.50
CA ASP A 7 7.01 -29.17 -6.82
C ASP A 7 6.16 -29.96 -5.82
N GLU A 8 5.91 -31.25 -6.15
CA GLU A 8 5.19 -32.21 -5.31
C GLU A 8 5.91 -32.49 -3.97
N ASN A 9 7.18 -32.06 -3.83
CA ASN A 9 7.99 -32.26 -2.62
C ASN A 9 7.92 -31.08 -1.64
N ALA A 10 7.18 -30.01 -1.96
CA ALA A 10 6.99 -28.91 -1.03
C ALA A 10 6.26 -29.40 0.25
N PRO A 11 6.65 -28.94 1.45
CA PRO A 11 5.97 -29.29 2.69
C PRO A 11 4.46 -29.05 2.60
N ALA A 12 3.66 -29.95 3.17
CA ALA A 12 2.18 -29.90 3.10
C ALA A 12 1.61 -28.53 3.55
N VAL A 13 2.22 -27.93 4.55
CA VAL A 13 1.86 -26.60 5.08
C VAL A 13 2.02 -25.50 4.00
N ILE A 14 3.07 -25.56 3.18
CA ILE A 14 3.30 -24.57 2.11
C ILE A 14 2.25 -24.74 1.02
N ARG A 15 1.88 -25.99 0.66
CA ARG A 15 0.84 -26.27 -0.33
C ARG A 15 -0.55 -25.81 0.13
N GLU A 16 -0.88 -26.02 1.42
CA GLU A 16 -2.14 -25.55 2.00
C GLU A 16 -2.21 -24.02 2.05
N CYS A 17 -1.14 -23.35 2.46
CA CYS A 17 -1.08 -21.88 2.44
C CYS A 17 -1.24 -21.32 1.01
N LYS A 18 -0.55 -21.89 0.01
CA LYS A 18 -0.69 -21.48 -1.40
C LYS A 18 -2.09 -21.70 -1.94
N ALA A 19 -2.73 -22.83 -1.59
CA ALA A 19 -4.10 -23.12 -1.98
C ALA A 19 -5.11 -22.15 -1.36
N GLU A 20 -4.90 -21.76 -0.10
CA GLU A 20 -5.75 -20.78 0.60
C GLU A 20 -5.58 -19.37 0.04
N ILE A 21 -4.35 -18.96 -0.27
CA ILE A 21 -4.05 -17.68 -0.92
C ILE A 21 -4.70 -17.63 -2.31
N ARG A 22 -4.59 -18.68 -3.13
CA ARG A 22 -5.26 -18.77 -4.44
C ARG A 22 -6.80 -18.72 -4.31
N LYS A 23 -7.39 -19.38 -3.30
CA LYS A 23 -8.82 -19.29 -3.03
C LYS A 23 -9.24 -17.85 -2.67
N ARG A 24 -8.49 -17.17 -1.82
CA ARG A 24 -8.73 -15.77 -1.44
C ARG A 24 -8.58 -14.83 -2.64
N GLN A 25 -7.59 -15.04 -3.50
CA GLN A 25 -7.43 -14.28 -4.74
C GLN A 25 -8.53 -14.56 -5.76
N CYS A 26 -9.02 -15.80 -5.85
CA CYS A 26 -10.12 -16.18 -6.76
C CYS A 26 -11.48 -15.66 -6.29
N SER A 27 -11.71 -15.57 -4.98
CA SER A 27 -12.96 -15.00 -4.42
C SER A 27 -13.02 -13.47 -4.55
N ARG A 28 -11.89 -12.77 -4.72
CA ARG A 28 -11.83 -11.33 -4.99
C ARG A 28 -12.34 -10.91 -6.37
N LYS A 29 -12.62 -11.83 -7.29
CA LYS A 29 -13.13 -11.53 -8.64
C LYS A 29 -14.62 -11.13 -8.71
N LYS A 30 -15.34 -11.05 -7.60
CA LYS A 30 -16.64 -10.37 -7.56
C LYS A 30 -16.40 -8.93 -7.11
N LYS A 31 -16.32 -8.01 -8.08
CA LYS A 31 -16.29 -6.55 -7.86
C LYS A 31 -17.47 -6.16 -6.96
N ALA A 32 -17.27 -6.03 -5.65
CA ALA A 32 -18.20 -5.33 -4.80
C ALA A 32 -18.07 -3.84 -5.15
N LYS A 33 -19.16 -3.20 -5.63
CA LYS A 33 -19.20 -1.74 -5.73
C LYS A 33 -19.14 -1.19 -4.31
N PHE A 34 -18.01 -0.59 -3.96
CA PHE A 34 -17.87 0.15 -2.71
C PHE A 34 -18.84 1.34 -2.72
N VAL A 35 -19.69 1.43 -1.70
CA VAL A 35 -20.58 2.57 -1.49
C VAL A 35 -19.91 3.49 -0.46
N PRO A 36 -19.69 4.79 -0.75
CA PRO A 36 -19.16 5.73 0.22
C PRO A 36 -19.99 5.71 1.52
N GLY A 37 -19.34 5.40 2.64
CA GLY A 37 -19.99 5.24 3.95
C GLY A 37 -19.86 3.84 4.55
N ASP A 38 -19.65 2.80 3.73
CA ASP A 38 -19.33 1.46 4.21
C ASP A 38 -17.82 1.31 4.40
N THR A 39 -17.40 0.51 5.38
CA THR A 39 -15.98 0.17 5.52
C THR A 39 -15.57 -0.80 4.40
N PRO A 40 -14.48 -0.53 3.64
CA PRO A 40 -13.98 -1.48 2.65
C PRO A 40 -13.26 -2.67 3.28
N PHE A 41 -13.06 -2.64 4.60
CA PHE A 41 -12.30 -3.60 5.37
C PHE A 41 -13.24 -4.30 6.38
N GLU A 42 -14.03 -5.27 5.92
CA GLU A 42 -14.96 -6.01 6.78
C GLU A 42 -14.22 -6.69 7.94
N GLY A 43 -14.69 -6.43 9.17
CA GLY A 43 -14.11 -6.99 10.39
C GLY A 43 -12.73 -6.41 10.78
N PHE A 44 -12.28 -5.35 10.13
CA PHE A 44 -11.00 -4.72 10.44
C PHE A 44 -11.15 -3.69 11.57
N ASP A 45 -10.34 -3.84 12.62
CA ASP A 45 -10.32 -2.94 13.78
C ASP A 45 -9.11 -1.99 13.69
N LEU A 46 -9.39 -0.69 13.63
CA LEU A 46 -8.37 0.36 13.59
C LEU A 46 -7.89 0.81 14.98
N THR A 47 -8.49 0.31 16.08
CA THR A 47 -8.25 0.82 17.44
C THR A 47 -6.78 0.81 17.85
N ASN A 48 -6.00 -0.17 17.37
CA ASN A 48 -4.57 -0.29 17.66
C ASN A 48 -3.77 -0.51 16.36
N PHE A 49 -4.22 0.07 15.27
CA PHE A 49 -3.58 -0.11 13.97
C PHE A 49 -2.34 0.78 13.80
N TRP A 50 -2.38 2.01 14.34
CA TRP A 50 -1.34 3.02 14.17
C TRP A 50 -0.41 3.11 15.38
N ASP A 51 0.89 3.25 15.12
CA ASP A 51 1.91 3.65 16.09
C ASP A 51 2.17 5.16 15.96
N ASP A 52 1.44 5.95 16.75
CA ASP A 52 1.52 7.42 16.76
C ASP A 52 2.72 7.95 17.56
N ASN A 53 3.90 7.39 17.34
CA ASN A 53 5.12 7.94 17.90
C ASN A 53 5.45 9.32 17.29
N TRP A 54 6.36 10.05 17.94
CA TRP A 54 6.71 11.42 17.53
C TRP A 54 7.20 11.50 16.06
N TYR A 55 7.88 10.47 15.57
CA TYR A 55 8.39 10.42 14.20
C TYR A 55 7.25 10.22 13.19
N ALA A 56 6.33 9.29 13.48
CA ALA A 56 5.15 9.09 12.66
C ALA A 56 4.33 10.38 12.52
N LEU A 57 4.03 11.04 13.65
CA LEU A 57 3.27 12.30 13.68
C LEU A 57 3.99 13.44 12.95
N LYS A 58 5.30 13.47 12.99
CA LYS A 58 6.09 14.50 12.33
C LYS A 58 6.16 14.30 10.82
N GLU A 59 6.50 13.08 10.37
CA GLU A 59 6.93 12.83 8.99
C GLU A 59 5.81 12.26 8.09
N TYR A 60 4.80 11.60 8.66
CA TYR A 60 3.75 10.90 7.91
C TYR A 60 2.35 11.47 8.11
N VAL A 61 1.99 11.78 9.38
CA VAL A 61 0.60 12.06 9.72
C VAL A 61 0.22 13.49 9.40
N SER A 62 -0.81 13.64 8.58
CA SER A 62 -1.46 14.91 8.24
C SER A 62 -2.88 14.97 8.79
N ASP A 63 -3.50 16.13 8.74
CA ASP A 63 -4.93 16.26 9.01
C ASP A 63 -5.76 15.42 8.02
N PRO A 64 -6.95 14.92 8.40
CA PRO A 64 -7.82 14.18 7.49
C PRO A 64 -8.08 14.97 6.19
N PRO A 65 -7.92 14.35 5.01
CA PRO A 65 -7.99 15.07 3.76
C PRO A 65 -9.43 15.47 3.41
N SER A 66 -9.61 16.71 2.95
CA SER A 66 -10.87 17.14 2.34
C SER A 66 -11.03 16.54 0.93
N ASP A 67 -12.24 16.52 0.39
CA ASP A 67 -12.50 16.02 -0.96
C ASP A 67 -11.79 16.89 -2.02
N GLU A 68 -11.62 18.20 -1.77
CA GLU A 68 -10.88 19.11 -2.64
C GLU A 68 -9.38 18.80 -2.63
N LEU A 69 -8.81 18.48 -1.46
CA LEU A 69 -7.40 18.06 -1.36
C LEU A 69 -7.17 16.74 -2.09
N ILE A 70 -8.06 15.77 -1.90
CA ILE A 70 -7.99 14.48 -2.61
C ILE A 70 -8.01 14.71 -4.12
N ALA A 71 -8.98 15.47 -4.63
CA ALA A 71 -9.08 15.77 -6.06
C ALA A 71 -7.82 16.48 -6.61
N SER A 72 -7.26 17.41 -5.85
CA SER A 72 -6.04 18.13 -6.23
C SER A 72 -4.80 17.22 -6.25
N VAL A 73 -4.69 16.28 -5.32
CA VAL A 73 -3.61 15.29 -5.28
C VAL A 73 -3.74 14.29 -6.43
N GLU A 74 -4.95 13.82 -6.73
CA GLU A 74 -5.23 12.95 -7.87
C GLU A 74 -4.90 13.62 -9.21
N GLU A 75 -5.22 14.91 -9.36
CA GLU A 75 -4.89 15.68 -10.56
C GLU A 75 -3.37 15.79 -10.73
N GLU A 76 -2.63 16.08 -9.66
CA GLU A 76 -1.17 16.21 -9.68
C GLU A 76 -0.48 14.88 -10.00
N LEU A 77 -0.94 13.79 -9.40
CA LEU A 77 -0.40 12.44 -9.66
C LEU A 77 -0.82 11.88 -11.02
N GLY A 78 -1.93 12.35 -11.59
CA GLY A 78 -2.52 11.81 -12.82
C GLY A 78 -3.27 10.49 -12.63
N TYR A 79 -3.55 10.08 -11.39
CA TYR A 79 -4.20 8.82 -11.04
C TYR A 79 -5.34 9.03 -10.04
N LYS A 80 -6.42 8.26 -10.20
CA LYS A 80 -7.50 8.19 -9.20
C LYS A 80 -7.12 7.25 -8.07
N LEU A 81 -7.21 7.72 -6.83
CA LEU A 81 -6.90 6.90 -5.66
C LEU A 81 -8.01 5.90 -5.37
N PRO A 82 -7.68 4.65 -4.97
CA PRO A 82 -8.69 3.68 -4.59
C PRO A 82 -9.55 4.16 -3.42
N ALA A 83 -10.86 3.91 -3.50
CA ALA A 83 -11.80 4.29 -2.43
C ALA A 83 -11.41 3.73 -1.05
N ALA A 84 -10.80 2.52 -1.04
CA ALA A 84 -10.28 1.92 0.19
C ALA A 84 -9.12 2.72 0.82
N TYR A 85 -8.20 3.22 -0.02
CA TYR A 85 -7.11 4.07 0.46
C TYR A 85 -7.63 5.41 0.97
N ILE A 86 -8.53 6.06 0.21
CA ILE A 86 -9.16 7.31 0.63
C ILE A 86 -9.91 7.12 1.96
N TRP A 87 -10.68 6.02 2.10
CA TRP A 87 -11.38 5.71 3.34
C TRP A 87 -10.41 5.62 4.53
N LEU A 88 -9.31 4.88 4.38
CA LEU A 88 -8.31 4.73 5.43
C LEU A 88 -7.70 6.10 5.82
N MET A 89 -7.35 6.91 4.83
CA MET A 89 -6.76 8.24 5.05
C MET A 89 -7.75 9.23 5.69
N LYS A 90 -9.04 9.09 5.44
CA LYS A 90 -10.07 9.87 6.14
C LYS A 90 -10.23 9.49 7.61
N GLN A 91 -9.87 8.26 8.01
CA GLN A 91 -9.84 7.86 9.42
C GLN A 91 -8.56 8.33 10.11
N HIS A 92 -7.42 8.21 9.42
CA HIS A 92 -6.10 8.61 9.88
C HIS A 92 -5.20 8.83 8.66
N ASN A 93 -4.79 10.07 8.43
CA ASN A 93 -4.14 10.45 7.17
C ASN A 93 -2.62 10.19 7.19
N GLY A 94 -2.25 8.98 6.83
CA GLY A 94 -0.87 8.50 6.85
C GLY A 94 -0.43 8.00 8.22
N GLY A 95 0.75 7.40 8.31
CA GLY A 95 1.29 6.96 9.60
C GLY A 95 2.05 5.63 9.52
N ILE A 96 2.54 5.20 10.66
CA ILE A 96 3.27 3.94 10.83
C ILE A 96 2.32 2.91 11.42
N PRO A 97 2.03 1.78 10.74
CA PRO A 97 1.22 0.72 11.34
C PRO A 97 2.01 -0.05 12.40
N VAL A 98 1.33 -0.54 13.44
CA VAL A 98 1.93 -1.41 14.47
C VAL A 98 2.44 -2.72 13.86
N ASN A 99 1.69 -3.28 12.91
CA ASN A 99 2.10 -4.48 12.17
C ASN A 99 2.61 -4.07 10.80
N THR A 100 3.91 -4.12 10.61
CA THR A 100 4.59 -3.64 9.41
C THR A 100 4.95 -4.73 8.41
N CYS A 101 4.83 -6.01 8.77
CA CYS A 101 5.24 -7.13 7.93
C CYS A 101 4.05 -7.87 7.33
N TYR A 102 4.13 -8.18 6.04
CA TYR A 102 3.18 -9.02 5.32
C TYR A 102 3.89 -10.24 4.75
N PRO A 103 3.50 -11.48 5.12
CA PRO A 103 4.09 -12.69 4.59
C PRO A 103 3.93 -12.78 3.08
N CYS A 104 5.02 -13.07 2.38
CA CYS A 104 5.01 -13.25 0.94
C CYS A 104 5.98 -14.38 0.54
N ASP A 105 5.65 -15.06 -0.57
CA ASP A 105 6.47 -16.18 -1.06
C ASP A 105 7.67 -15.72 -1.93
N GLU A 106 7.71 -14.42 -2.27
CA GLU A 106 8.79 -13.83 -3.06
C GLU A 106 9.76 -13.10 -2.16
N PRO A 107 11.08 -13.35 -2.26
CA PRO A 107 12.05 -12.63 -1.46
C PRO A 107 12.13 -11.16 -1.87
N THR A 108 12.27 -10.30 -0.87
CA THR A 108 12.64 -8.90 -1.05
C THR A 108 14.16 -8.74 -0.97
N CYS A 109 14.70 -7.53 -1.19
CA CYS A 109 16.14 -7.31 -1.15
C CYS A 109 16.75 -7.54 0.26
N TRP A 110 15.94 -7.70 1.30
CA TRP A 110 16.39 -7.81 2.69
C TRP A 110 15.61 -8.80 3.57
N ALA A 111 14.59 -9.48 3.01
CA ALA A 111 13.83 -10.54 3.70
C ALA A 111 13.48 -11.66 2.70
N GLU A 112 13.51 -12.91 3.18
CA GLU A 112 13.25 -14.09 2.35
C GLU A 112 11.76 -14.47 2.29
N ASP A 113 10.95 -14.04 3.26
CA ASP A 113 9.60 -14.56 3.50
C ASP A 113 8.53 -13.50 3.76
N HIS A 114 8.88 -12.20 3.67
CA HIS A 114 7.92 -11.13 3.90
C HIS A 114 8.28 -9.82 3.19
N VAL A 115 7.26 -9.01 2.97
CA VAL A 115 7.39 -7.59 2.67
C VAL A 115 7.17 -6.81 3.96
N ALA A 116 8.06 -5.87 4.26
CA ALA A 116 7.82 -4.92 5.35
C ALA A 116 7.68 -3.50 4.81
N ILE A 117 6.87 -2.70 5.47
CA ILE A 117 6.74 -1.27 5.23
C ILE A 117 7.24 -0.50 6.45
N THR A 118 7.77 0.70 6.25
CA THR A 118 8.04 1.64 7.34
C THR A 118 6.77 2.39 7.67
N GLY A 119 6.13 3.02 6.68
CA GLY A 119 4.93 3.79 6.87
C GLY A 119 4.07 3.91 5.62
N ILE A 120 2.82 4.31 5.83
CA ILE A 120 1.83 4.57 4.78
C ILE A 120 1.78 6.09 4.56
N PHE A 121 1.90 6.53 3.31
CA PHE A 121 1.93 7.94 2.96
C PHE A 121 0.57 8.61 3.18
N SER A 122 0.58 9.85 3.66
CA SER A 122 -0.64 10.66 3.75
C SER A 122 -1.06 11.22 2.39
N ILE A 123 -2.36 11.48 2.22
CA ILE A 123 -2.87 12.28 1.10
C ILE A 123 -2.56 13.75 1.42
N GLY A 124 -1.62 14.33 0.69
CA GLY A 124 -1.17 15.71 0.90
C GLY A 124 0.19 16.01 0.31
N ARG A 125 0.77 17.15 0.77
CA ARG A 125 2.06 17.69 0.30
C ARG A 125 2.98 18.13 1.43
N GLU A 126 2.44 18.26 2.66
CA GLU A 126 3.13 18.94 3.77
C GLU A 126 4.12 18.04 4.51
N LYS A 127 3.88 16.74 4.52
CA LYS A 127 4.75 15.79 5.19
C LYS A 127 5.76 15.24 4.22
N SER A 128 6.97 14.92 4.72
CA SER A 128 8.00 14.31 3.88
C SER A 128 7.48 13.05 3.19
N TYR A 129 6.77 12.21 3.95
CA TYR A 129 6.13 10.98 3.47
C TYR A 129 4.62 11.20 3.21
N SER A 130 4.29 12.14 2.35
CA SER A 130 2.95 12.29 1.76
C SER A 130 3.01 12.03 0.26
N LEU A 131 1.89 11.73 -0.38
CA LEU A 131 1.84 11.31 -1.79
C LEU A 131 2.52 12.30 -2.74
N CYS A 132 2.36 13.61 -2.48
CA CYS A 132 2.99 14.70 -3.23
C CYS A 132 4.00 15.48 -2.36
N GLY A 133 4.55 14.85 -1.32
CA GLY A 133 5.57 15.44 -0.45
C GLY A 133 6.98 15.31 -0.99
N GLU A 134 7.96 15.78 -0.20
CA GLU A 134 9.37 15.78 -0.57
C GLU A 134 9.91 14.39 -0.95
N LEU A 135 9.49 13.34 -0.23
CA LEU A 135 9.82 11.93 -0.48
C LEU A 135 8.61 11.15 -1.04
N GLY A 136 7.72 11.86 -1.73
CA GLY A 136 6.48 11.32 -2.27
C GLY A 136 6.65 10.53 -3.57
N SER A 137 5.53 10.17 -4.18
CA SER A 137 5.50 9.27 -5.35
C SER A 137 6.31 9.80 -6.53
N GLN A 138 6.21 11.10 -6.85
CA GLN A 138 6.93 11.67 -7.99
C GLN A 138 8.45 11.69 -7.75
N PHE A 139 8.88 12.01 -6.53
CA PHE A 139 10.30 11.97 -6.14
C PHE A 139 10.90 10.57 -6.34
N MET A 140 10.16 9.53 -5.97
CA MET A 140 10.63 8.15 -6.16
C MET A 140 10.79 7.78 -7.64
N ILE A 141 9.94 8.30 -8.51
CA ILE A 141 10.04 8.08 -9.96
C ILE A 141 11.22 8.87 -10.56
N ASP A 142 11.37 10.14 -10.21
CA ASP A 142 12.33 11.05 -10.84
C ASP A 142 13.76 10.84 -10.34
N GLU A 143 13.96 10.64 -9.03
CA GLU A 143 15.29 10.61 -8.40
C GLU A 143 15.78 9.17 -8.12
N TRP A 144 14.84 8.22 -7.90
CA TRP A 144 15.18 6.83 -7.62
C TRP A 144 14.92 5.89 -8.80
N GLU A 145 14.52 6.43 -9.96
CA GLU A 145 14.29 5.69 -11.20
C GLU A 145 13.25 4.57 -11.08
N TYR A 146 12.29 4.70 -10.14
CA TYR A 146 11.17 3.76 -10.09
C TYR A 146 10.31 3.87 -11.34
N PRO A 147 9.72 2.77 -11.82
CA PRO A 147 8.89 2.79 -13.01
C PRO A 147 7.62 3.62 -12.76
N ALA A 148 7.25 4.47 -13.73
CA ALA A 148 6.03 5.29 -13.70
C ALA A 148 4.78 4.42 -13.99
N ILE A 149 4.49 3.46 -13.12
CA ILE A 149 3.39 2.49 -13.26
C ILE A 149 2.16 2.83 -12.41
N GLY A 150 2.27 3.88 -11.57
CA GLY A 150 1.24 4.27 -10.63
C GLY A 150 1.75 5.14 -9.50
N VAL A 151 1.26 4.93 -8.29
CA VAL A 151 1.48 5.79 -7.12
C VAL A 151 2.19 5.04 -6.01
N ALA A 152 3.36 5.52 -5.56
CA ALA A 152 4.02 5.03 -4.36
C ALA A 152 3.19 5.44 -3.13
N ILE A 153 2.84 4.47 -2.28
CA ILE A 153 1.97 4.67 -1.11
C ILE A 153 2.61 4.28 0.22
N CYS A 154 3.70 3.50 0.19
CA CYS A 154 4.46 3.16 1.40
C CYS A 154 5.94 3.12 1.07
N ASP A 155 6.76 3.55 2.00
CA ASP A 155 8.19 3.25 2.02
C ASP A 155 8.48 1.96 2.79
N CYS A 156 9.63 1.36 2.49
CA CYS A 156 10.11 0.15 3.11
C CYS A 156 11.39 0.44 3.94
N PRO A 157 11.75 -0.42 4.92
CA PRO A 157 12.95 -0.21 5.73
C PRO A 157 14.28 -0.34 4.97
N SER A 158 14.23 -0.46 3.66
CA SER A 158 15.38 -0.56 2.75
C SER A 158 15.99 0.80 2.33
N ALA A 159 15.62 1.89 3.01
CA ALA A 159 16.11 3.24 2.72
C ALA A 159 15.90 3.69 1.26
N GLY A 160 14.74 3.41 0.69
CA GLY A 160 14.36 3.81 -0.67
C GLY A 160 14.62 2.75 -1.75
N HIS A 161 15.27 1.62 -1.42
CA HIS A 161 15.52 0.54 -2.39
C HIS A 161 14.28 -0.30 -2.70
N ASP A 162 13.27 -0.29 -1.81
CA ASP A 162 11.97 -0.92 -2.02
C ASP A 162 10.85 0.03 -1.65
N MET A 163 9.81 0.05 -2.46
CA MET A 163 8.61 0.86 -2.26
C MET A 163 7.36 0.05 -2.58
N ILE A 164 6.25 0.37 -1.95
CA ILE A 164 4.95 -0.23 -2.30
C ILE A 164 4.18 0.74 -3.18
N PHE A 165 3.76 0.25 -4.35
CA PHE A 165 3.02 1.00 -5.35
C PHE A 165 1.59 0.48 -5.53
N LEU A 166 0.68 1.38 -5.77
CA LEU A 166 -0.56 1.08 -6.48
C LEU A 166 -0.23 0.97 -7.97
N ASP A 167 -0.34 -0.23 -8.52
CA ASP A 167 -0.01 -0.50 -9.92
C ASP A 167 -1.24 -0.32 -10.82
N TYR A 168 -1.18 0.66 -11.72
CA TYR A 168 -2.27 1.02 -12.62
C TYR A 168 -2.15 0.43 -14.03
N ARG A 169 -1.14 -0.39 -14.32
CA ARG A 169 -0.92 -0.95 -15.65
C ARG A 169 -2.10 -1.79 -16.15
N ALA A 170 -2.79 -2.47 -15.26
CA ALA A 170 -3.90 -3.35 -15.62
C ALA A 170 -5.27 -2.66 -15.67
N CYS A 171 -5.44 -1.51 -14.99
CA CYS A 171 -6.72 -0.84 -14.83
C CYS A 171 -6.76 0.58 -15.39
N GLY A 172 -5.59 1.13 -15.78
CA GLY A 172 -5.48 2.52 -16.23
C GLY A 172 -5.59 3.54 -15.09
N SER A 173 -5.28 4.81 -15.39
CA SER A 173 -5.19 5.89 -14.40
C SER A 173 -6.50 6.18 -13.64
N GLN A 174 -7.63 5.70 -14.13
CA GLN A 174 -8.93 5.85 -13.46
C GLN A 174 -9.23 4.74 -12.44
N GLY A 175 -8.39 3.69 -12.38
CA GLY A 175 -8.46 2.70 -11.30
C GLY A 175 -9.64 1.71 -11.40
N GLU A 176 -10.14 1.38 -12.58
CA GLU A 176 -11.25 0.44 -12.79
C GLU A 176 -10.83 -0.97 -13.23
#